data_cada74b14779314b24f2c0c6c0345023
#
_entry.id   cada74b14779314b24f2c0c6c0345023
#
_cell.length_a   1.000
_cell.length_b   1.000
_cell.length_c   1.000
_cell.angle_alpha   90.00
_cell.angle_beta   90.00
_cell.angle_gamma   90.00
#
_symmetry.space_group_name_H-M   'P 1'
#
loop_
_entity.id
_entity.type
_entity.pdbx_description
1 polymer ?
#
loop_
_entity_poly.entity_id
_entity_poly.type
_entity_poly.pdbx_seq_one_letter_code
_entity_poly.pdbx_strand_id
1 'polypeptide(L)'
;MMKKLFFLICMALTAVAEVAACTSMVVSARASATGRPLLWKHRDTSAERNFVERVGPAEDSFGYIALYNSGDTALADAWMGFNSEGFAVMNTASYNLAPDTAVYKDREGVVMALALKRCRTADDFAALLDTLPKPMGVQANFGVIDARGGAAYFETDDYGYKRFDAGEVPEGLIVRTNFSVSGEEDAGYGYIRYENTRRLLADEIAAGKISPELLTERVSRSFYHSLVGRDYADGSERWVVDLDFVPRRSSTASIVIEGVNSPDDAADIVMWTLLGYPPCAVITPVTYSNLPEKLRPVDNGDSPECLRVVEMKAKAFPIRRGNGPQYIDMDYLRPVIADNRRRSLEIYKSFRTNGK
;
A
#
# COMPACT_ATOMS: atom_id res chain seq x y z
N MET A 1 -52.41 2.93 40.69
CA MET A 1 -51.02 3.32 40.66
C MET A 1 -50.27 2.43 39.62
N MET A 2 -50.18 2.88 38.36
CA MET A 2 -49.49 2.15 37.31
C MET A 2 -48.04 2.67 37.18
N LYS A 3 -47.07 1.80 37.48
CA LYS A 3 -45.66 2.08 37.26
C LYS A 3 -45.34 1.99 35.78
N LYS A 4 -45.02 3.11 35.13
CA LYS A 4 -44.52 3.15 33.76
C LYS A 4 -43.06 2.69 33.76
N LEU A 5 -42.80 1.52 33.19
CA LEU A 5 -41.46 1.00 32.97
C LEU A 5 -40.91 1.66 31.65
N PHE A 6 -39.96 2.58 31.81
CA PHE A 6 -39.24 3.19 30.70
C PHE A 6 -38.14 2.22 30.25
N PHE A 7 -38.36 1.57 29.11
CA PHE A 7 -37.30 0.78 28.44
C PHE A 7 -36.41 1.73 27.65
N LEU A 8 -35.23 2.02 28.19
CA LEU A 8 -34.20 2.75 27.47
C LEU A 8 -33.52 1.77 26.50
N ILE A 9 -33.91 1.78 25.23
CA ILE A 9 -33.17 1.10 24.17
C ILE A 9 -31.95 1.94 23.88
N CYS A 10 -30.79 1.56 24.44
CA CYS A 10 -29.50 2.01 23.93
C CYS A 10 -29.27 1.43 22.53
N MET A 11 -29.63 2.19 21.50
CA MET A 11 -29.12 1.95 20.15
C MET A 11 -27.60 2.20 20.19
N ALA A 12 -26.80 1.15 20.35
CA ALA A 12 -25.40 1.21 20.02
C ALA A 12 -25.32 1.44 18.50
N LEU A 13 -25.06 2.68 18.11
CA LEU A 13 -24.54 2.97 16.77
C LEU A 13 -23.16 2.30 16.71
N THR A 14 -23.10 1.08 16.20
CA THR A 14 -21.85 0.53 15.69
C THR A 14 -21.50 1.36 14.46
N ALA A 15 -20.69 2.40 14.64
CA ALA A 15 -19.95 2.97 13.54
C ALA A 15 -19.14 1.80 12.96
N VAL A 16 -19.53 1.31 11.78
CA VAL A 16 -18.68 0.41 11.00
C VAL A 16 -17.48 1.29 10.63
N ALA A 17 -16.43 1.20 11.41
CA ALA A 17 -15.14 1.78 11.03
C ALA A 17 -14.83 1.20 9.65
N GLU A 18 -14.64 2.04 8.64
CA GLU A 18 -14.12 1.59 7.35
C GLU A 18 -12.74 0.97 7.63
N VAL A 19 -12.70 -0.34 7.60
CA VAL A 19 -11.52 -1.14 7.85
C VAL A 19 -10.48 -0.77 6.81
N ALA A 20 -9.37 -0.18 7.22
CA ALA A 20 -8.24 0.08 6.33
C ALA A 20 -7.80 -1.27 5.73
N ALA A 21 -7.86 -1.38 4.43
CA ALA A 21 -7.73 -2.68 3.79
C ALA A 21 -6.79 -2.60 2.59
N CYS A 22 -5.52 -2.97 2.78
CA CYS A 22 -4.48 -2.90 1.77
C CYS A 22 -4.23 -4.25 1.08
N THR A 23 -3.54 -4.21 -0.07
CA THR A 23 -2.94 -5.38 -0.73
C THR A 23 -1.48 -5.06 -0.97
N SER A 24 -0.59 -6.01 -0.73
CA SER A 24 0.85 -5.76 -0.82
C SER A 24 1.66 -6.99 -1.20
N MET A 25 2.89 -6.76 -1.64
CA MET A 25 3.82 -7.81 -2.02
C MET A 25 5.26 -7.39 -1.69
N VAL A 26 6.03 -8.32 -1.16
CA VAL A 26 7.48 -8.25 -1.07
C VAL A 26 8.06 -9.25 -2.07
N VAL A 27 8.95 -8.79 -2.94
CA VAL A 27 9.58 -9.60 -3.99
C VAL A 27 11.08 -9.55 -3.82
N SER A 28 11.72 -10.71 -3.67
CA SER A 28 13.17 -10.80 -3.66
C SER A 28 13.76 -10.55 -5.06
N ALA A 29 15.00 -10.15 -5.14
CA ALA A 29 15.69 -9.86 -6.41
C ALA A 29 15.57 -11.01 -7.42
N ARG A 30 15.61 -12.28 -6.97
CA ARG A 30 15.52 -13.46 -7.85
C ARG A 30 14.15 -13.66 -8.52
N ALA A 31 13.08 -13.12 -7.95
CA ALA A 31 11.72 -13.22 -8.49
C ALA A 31 11.29 -11.95 -9.26
N SER A 32 12.18 -10.96 -9.33
CA SER A 32 11.95 -9.70 -10.03
C SER A 32 12.49 -9.74 -11.46
N ALA A 33 11.74 -9.20 -12.41
CA ALA A 33 12.16 -9.05 -13.79
C ALA A 33 13.36 -8.10 -13.99
N THR A 34 13.58 -7.20 -13.03
CA THR A 34 14.70 -6.26 -13.04
C THR A 34 15.92 -6.77 -12.27
N GLY A 35 15.80 -7.92 -11.58
CA GLY A 35 16.85 -8.42 -10.70
C GLY A 35 17.06 -7.58 -9.45
N ARG A 36 16.14 -6.67 -9.14
CA ARG A 36 16.14 -5.77 -7.96
C ARG A 36 14.96 -6.12 -7.05
N PRO A 37 15.07 -6.05 -5.71
CA PRO A 37 13.96 -6.35 -4.83
C PRO A 37 12.84 -5.32 -5.02
N LEU A 38 11.57 -5.76 -4.90
CA LEU A 38 10.41 -4.89 -5.03
C LEU A 38 9.57 -4.91 -3.76
N LEU A 39 9.08 -3.74 -3.37
CA LEU A 39 8.13 -3.55 -2.30
C LEU A 39 6.89 -2.86 -2.86
N TRP A 40 5.74 -3.54 -2.88
CA TRP A 40 4.50 -3.00 -3.40
C TRP A 40 3.42 -2.89 -2.35
N LYS A 41 2.71 -1.77 -2.34
CA LYS A 41 1.51 -1.55 -1.55
C LYS A 41 0.45 -0.87 -2.38
N HIS A 42 -0.72 -1.50 -2.46
CA HIS A 42 -1.98 -0.89 -2.87
C HIS A 42 -2.71 -0.49 -1.59
N ARG A 43 -2.81 0.82 -1.36
CA ARG A 43 -3.28 1.39 -0.10
C ARG A 43 -4.76 1.71 -0.15
N ASP A 44 -5.51 1.15 0.79
CA ASP A 44 -6.92 1.45 1.02
C ASP A 44 -7.09 2.08 2.41
N THR A 45 -7.74 3.25 2.48
CA THR A 45 -7.96 3.98 3.73
C THR A 45 -9.08 4.99 3.57
N SER A 46 -9.67 5.44 4.70
CA SER A 46 -10.60 6.56 4.75
C SER A 46 -9.93 7.92 4.51
N ALA A 47 -8.61 8.03 4.73
CA ALA A 47 -7.83 9.22 4.40
C ALA A 47 -7.63 9.33 2.88
N GLU A 48 -8.62 9.87 2.18
CA GLU A 48 -8.68 9.89 0.72
C GLU A 48 -7.57 10.72 0.07
N ARG A 49 -7.09 11.77 0.76
CA ARG A 49 -6.07 12.69 0.25
C ARG A 49 -4.72 12.42 0.85
N ASN A 50 -3.70 12.40 0.00
CA ASN A 50 -2.34 12.04 0.35
C ASN A 50 -1.33 12.91 -0.41
N PHE A 51 -0.12 12.96 0.10
CA PHE A 51 1.03 13.57 -0.56
C PHE A 51 2.30 12.76 -0.32
N VAL A 52 3.34 13.06 -1.09
CA VAL A 52 4.68 12.52 -0.90
C VAL A 52 5.61 13.67 -0.50
N GLU A 53 6.42 13.45 0.54
CA GLU A 53 7.37 14.47 0.97
C GLU A 53 8.72 13.85 1.35
N ARG A 54 9.77 14.68 1.24
CA ARG A 54 11.14 14.37 1.64
C ARG A 54 11.41 14.93 3.04
N VAL A 55 11.93 14.08 3.89
CA VAL A 55 12.54 14.49 5.17
C VAL A 55 14.05 14.46 5.01
N GLY A 56 14.70 15.58 5.25
CA GLY A 56 16.18 15.69 5.20
C GLY A 56 16.84 14.86 6.30
N PRO A 57 18.14 14.53 6.13
CA PRO A 57 18.92 13.89 7.18
C PRO A 57 19.12 14.83 8.36
N ALA A 58 19.31 14.25 9.56
CA ALA A 58 19.72 14.95 10.77
C ALA A 58 20.88 14.19 11.43
N GLU A 59 21.44 14.70 12.54
CA GLU A 59 22.64 14.14 13.18
C GLU A 59 22.53 12.63 13.43
N ASP A 60 21.33 12.14 13.89
CA ASP A 60 21.09 10.72 14.21
C ASP A 60 20.00 10.10 13.32
N SER A 61 19.75 10.64 12.13
CA SER A 61 18.71 10.11 11.25
C SER A 61 19.05 10.23 9.77
N PHE A 62 18.70 9.18 9.02
CA PHE A 62 18.78 9.18 7.57
C PHE A 62 17.74 10.11 6.95
N GLY A 63 18.07 10.68 5.79
CA GLY A 63 17.08 11.32 4.96
C GLY A 63 16.20 10.27 4.28
N TYR A 64 14.93 10.58 4.07
CA TYR A 64 13.99 9.65 3.45
C TYR A 64 12.87 10.36 2.68
N ILE A 65 12.17 9.60 1.85
CA ILE A 65 10.95 10.03 1.15
C ILE A 65 9.83 9.07 1.55
N ALA A 66 8.65 9.61 1.89
CA ALA A 66 7.51 8.79 2.26
C ALA A 66 6.16 9.39 1.83
N LEU A 67 5.14 8.52 1.80
CA LEU A 67 3.73 8.85 1.62
C LEU A 67 3.12 9.25 2.96
N TYR A 68 2.35 10.34 2.96
CA TYR A 68 1.65 10.89 4.13
C TYR A 68 0.17 11.14 3.83
N ASN A 69 -0.67 11.14 4.87
CA ASN A 69 -2.03 11.67 4.77
C ASN A 69 -1.99 13.20 4.67
N SER A 70 -2.86 13.78 3.86
CA SER A 70 -3.07 15.23 3.88
C SER A 70 -3.44 15.71 5.28
N GLY A 71 -2.80 16.81 5.71
CA GLY A 71 -2.95 17.35 7.05
C GLY A 71 -1.91 16.86 8.08
N ASP A 72 -1.11 15.84 7.77
CA ASP A 72 0.06 15.48 8.61
C ASP A 72 1.23 16.45 8.34
N THR A 73 1.11 17.65 8.87
CA THR A 73 2.13 18.70 8.71
C THR A 73 3.41 18.41 9.50
N ALA A 74 3.33 17.52 10.48
CA ALA A 74 4.48 17.10 11.30
C ALA A 74 5.28 15.97 10.65
N LEU A 75 4.76 15.37 9.55
CA LEU A 75 5.34 14.19 8.89
C LEU A 75 5.59 13.04 9.88
N ALA A 76 4.63 12.83 10.78
CA ALA A 76 4.74 11.90 11.90
C ALA A 76 4.44 10.47 11.49
N ASP A 77 3.48 10.27 10.55
CA ASP A 77 2.96 8.96 10.16
C ASP A 77 3.28 8.63 8.70
N ALA A 78 4.44 8.00 8.48
CA ALA A 78 4.81 7.50 7.16
C ALA A 78 4.04 6.21 6.82
N TRP A 79 3.41 6.15 5.63
CA TRP A 79 2.60 5.00 5.23
C TRP A 79 3.27 4.05 4.22
N MET A 80 4.33 4.48 3.61
CA MET A 80 5.26 3.74 2.77
C MET A 80 6.39 4.68 2.38
N GLY A 81 7.64 4.20 2.33
CA GLY A 81 8.77 5.05 1.93
C GLY A 81 10.08 4.30 1.81
N PHE A 82 11.12 5.04 1.44
CA PHE A 82 12.51 4.57 1.38
C PHE A 82 13.46 5.65 1.88
N ASN A 83 14.62 5.24 2.38
CA ASN A 83 15.65 6.15 2.89
C ASN A 83 16.93 6.17 2.02
N SER A 84 17.85 7.08 2.37
CA SER A 84 19.12 7.27 1.68
C SER A 84 20.10 6.09 1.78
N GLU A 85 19.83 5.13 2.66
CA GLU A 85 20.68 3.94 2.89
C GLU A 85 20.22 2.72 2.10
N GLY A 86 19.16 2.84 1.31
CA GLY A 86 18.64 1.73 0.52
C GLY A 86 17.59 0.87 1.20
N PHE A 87 17.11 1.25 2.39
CA PHE A 87 16.04 0.57 3.11
C PHE A 87 14.69 1.15 2.72
N ALA A 88 13.70 0.28 2.55
CA ALA A 88 12.30 0.67 2.32
C ALA A 88 11.34 -0.13 3.19
N VAL A 89 10.23 0.49 3.57
CA VAL A 89 9.21 -0.10 4.44
C VAL A 89 7.80 0.29 4.02
N MET A 90 6.85 -0.63 4.21
CA MET A 90 5.41 -0.42 4.08
C MET A 90 4.66 -1.30 5.08
N ASN A 91 3.35 -1.11 5.23
CA ASN A 91 2.49 -2.01 6.02
C ASN A 91 1.18 -2.38 5.30
N THR A 92 0.56 -3.47 5.77
CA THR A 92 -0.89 -3.68 5.67
C THR A 92 -1.42 -3.95 7.08
N ALA A 93 -2.55 -3.34 7.46
CA ALA A 93 -3.19 -3.70 8.71
C ALA A 93 -3.55 -5.19 8.72
N SER A 94 -3.39 -5.85 9.85
CA SER A 94 -3.81 -7.24 10.06
C SER A 94 -4.94 -7.28 11.09
N TYR A 95 -5.91 -8.15 10.90
CA TYR A 95 -7.07 -8.21 11.78
C TYR A 95 -7.27 -9.58 12.45
N ASN A 96 -6.29 -10.48 12.30
CA ASN A 96 -6.33 -11.82 12.87
C ASN A 96 -5.10 -12.14 13.76
N LEU A 97 -4.30 -11.15 14.09
CA LEU A 97 -3.28 -11.24 15.14
C LEU A 97 -3.90 -10.97 16.52
N ALA A 98 -3.10 -11.05 17.57
CA ALA A 98 -3.55 -10.72 18.91
C ALA A 98 -4.14 -9.31 18.96
N PRO A 99 -5.29 -9.09 19.63
CA PRO A 99 -5.94 -7.79 19.68
C PRO A 99 -5.02 -6.72 20.25
N ASP A 100 -5.04 -5.54 19.62
CA ASP A 100 -4.35 -4.35 20.12
C ASP A 100 -4.95 -3.92 21.47
N THR A 101 -4.16 -4.03 22.53
CA THR A 101 -4.50 -3.68 23.90
C THR A 101 -3.87 -2.36 24.34
N ALA A 102 -3.11 -1.70 23.48
CA ALA A 102 -2.44 -0.46 23.77
C ALA A 102 -3.43 0.70 24.00
N VAL A 103 -3.05 1.67 24.85
CA VAL A 103 -3.78 2.92 24.99
C VAL A 103 -3.72 3.77 23.73
N TYR A 104 -2.54 3.79 23.10
CA TYR A 104 -2.32 4.46 21.79
C TYR A 104 -2.24 3.40 20.71
N LYS A 105 -3.19 3.41 19.81
CA LYS A 105 -3.37 2.47 18.70
C LYS A 105 -2.94 3.08 17.38
N ASP A 106 -2.93 2.24 16.32
CA ASP A 106 -2.66 2.65 14.94
C ASP A 106 -1.30 3.37 14.79
N ARG A 107 -0.27 2.85 15.49
CA ARG A 107 1.08 3.44 15.50
C ARG A 107 1.98 2.98 14.35
N GLU A 108 1.45 2.26 13.39
CA GLU A 108 2.20 1.72 12.26
C GLU A 108 2.94 2.82 11.49
N GLY A 109 2.29 3.97 11.26
CA GLY A 109 2.90 5.12 10.61
C GLY A 109 4.10 5.68 11.36
N VAL A 110 4.00 5.76 12.70
CA VAL A 110 5.09 6.18 13.58
C VAL A 110 6.27 5.21 13.52
N VAL A 111 5.98 3.90 13.59
CA VAL A 111 7.00 2.84 13.51
C VAL A 111 7.73 2.90 12.17
N MET A 112 7.00 3.07 11.06
CA MET A 112 7.62 3.19 9.74
C MET A 112 8.46 4.47 9.58
N ALA A 113 8.00 5.61 10.10
CA ALA A 113 8.79 6.84 10.11
C ALA A 113 10.10 6.67 10.91
N LEU A 114 10.02 5.97 12.05
CA LEU A 114 11.19 5.66 12.87
C LEU A 114 12.16 4.70 12.16
N ALA A 115 11.62 3.67 11.48
CA ALA A 115 12.40 2.73 10.68
C ALA A 115 13.14 3.44 9.54
N LEU A 116 12.47 4.32 8.80
CA LEU A 116 13.09 5.11 7.72
C LEU A 116 14.22 6.00 8.23
N LYS A 117 14.14 6.49 9.46
CA LYS A 117 15.19 7.30 10.09
C LYS A 117 16.41 6.49 10.53
N ARG A 118 16.28 5.19 10.83
CA ARG A 118 17.29 4.43 11.58
C ARG A 118 17.75 3.12 10.97
N CYS A 119 16.92 2.45 10.16
CA CYS A 119 17.22 1.12 9.63
C CYS A 119 17.96 1.21 8.29
N ARG A 120 18.93 0.33 8.09
CA ARG A 120 19.60 0.04 6.82
C ARG A 120 19.20 -1.31 6.26
N THR A 121 18.78 -2.23 7.14
CA THR A 121 18.54 -3.62 6.80
C THR A 121 17.24 -4.14 7.42
N ALA A 122 16.76 -5.28 6.92
CA ALA A 122 15.66 -6.01 7.54
C ALA A 122 16.01 -6.45 8.99
N ASP A 123 17.29 -6.72 9.28
CA ASP A 123 17.74 -7.05 10.62
C ASP A 123 17.72 -5.83 11.56
N ASP A 124 18.05 -4.64 11.06
CA ASP A 124 17.88 -3.40 11.83
C ASP A 124 16.41 -3.16 12.17
N PHE A 125 15.48 -3.48 11.24
CA PHE A 125 14.06 -3.36 11.50
C PHE A 125 13.59 -4.35 12.57
N ALA A 126 14.06 -5.60 12.56
CA ALA A 126 13.83 -6.56 13.62
C ALA A 126 14.31 -6.02 14.98
N ALA A 127 15.56 -5.56 15.05
CA ALA A 127 16.13 -4.97 16.26
C ALA A 127 15.34 -3.73 16.73
N LEU A 128 14.86 -2.89 15.80
CA LEU A 128 13.98 -1.76 16.14
C LEU A 128 12.71 -2.25 16.83
N LEU A 129 11.99 -3.21 16.25
CA LEU A 129 10.76 -3.78 16.84
C LEU A 129 11.01 -4.37 18.23
N ASP A 130 12.15 -5.01 18.45
CA ASP A 130 12.53 -5.55 19.77
C ASP A 130 12.71 -4.47 20.83
N THR A 131 13.19 -3.28 20.45
CA THR A 131 13.45 -2.14 21.36
C THR A 131 12.22 -1.29 21.66
N LEU A 132 11.14 -1.40 20.89
CA LEU A 132 9.93 -0.61 21.11
C LEU A 132 9.26 -0.99 22.44
N PRO A 133 8.74 0.01 23.18
CA PRO A 133 7.93 -0.25 24.39
C PRO A 133 6.73 -1.15 24.08
N LYS A 134 6.42 -2.06 25.00
CA LYS A 134 5.26 -2.96 24.86
C LYS A 134 4.14 -2.50 25.81
N PRO A 135 2.85 -2.54 25.40
CA PRO A 135 2.36 -2.89 24.05
C PRO A 135 2.77 -1.84 23.00
N MET A 136 3.08 -2.28 21.77
CA MET A 136 3.57 -1.40 20.71
C MET A 136 2.50 -0.49 20.11
N GLY A 137 1.24 -0.86 20.19
CA GLY A 137 0.11 -0.19 19.54
C GLY A 137 0.05 -0.41 18.05
N VAL A 138 0.45 -1.61 17.59
CA VAL A 138 0.43 -2.00 16.17
C VAL A 138 -0.21 -3.37 15.98
N GLN A 139 -0.89 -3.55 14.86
CA GLN A 139 -1.40 -4.84 14.39
C GLN A 139 -1.29 -4.88 12.86
N ALA A 140 -0.14 -5.33 12.36
CA ALA A 140 0.18 -5.17 10.94
C ALA A 140 1.15 -6.21 10.40
N ASN A 141 1.10 -6.38 9.07
CA ASN A 141 2.16 -6.99 8.30
C ASN A 141 3.07 -5.87 7.78
N PHE A 142 4.23 -5.67 8.36
CA PHE A 142 5.24 -4.77 7.81
C PHE A 142 6.04 -5.50 6.74
N GLY A 143 6.11 -4.93 5.53
CA GLY A 143 7.01 -5.39 4.48
C GLY A 143 8.23 -4.50 4.40
N VAL A 144 9.41 -5.10 4.24
CA VAL A 144 10.67 -4.38 4.08
C VAL A 144 11.50 -4.96 2.95
N ILE A 145 12.30 -4.11 2.32
CA ILE A 145 13.42 -4.49 1.44
C ILE A 145 14.62 -3.62 1.80
N ASP A 146 15.82 -4.14 1.51
CA ASP A 146 17.05 -3.39 1.73
C ASP A 146 18.09 -3.62 0.62
N ALA A 147 19.14 -2.79 0.63
CA ALA A 147 20.23 -2.81 -0.34
C ALA A 147 21.23 -3.97 -0.14
N ARG A 148 21.01 -4.87 0.81
CA ARG A 148 21.87 -6.02 1.12
C ARG A 148 21.20 -7.37 0.80
N GLY A 149 20.06 -7.32 0.12
CA GLY A 149 19.28 -8.49 -0.29
C GLY A 149 18.17 -8.89 0.67
N GLY A 150 17.94 -8.14 1.74
CA GLY A 150 16.80 -8.33 2.62
C GLY A 150 15.50 -8.03 1.88
N ALA A 151 14.53 -8.96 2.01
CA ALA A 151 13.18 -8.83 1.48
C ALA A 151 12.25 -9.68 2.36
N ALA A 152 11.52 -9.06 3.29
CA ALA A 152 10.80 -9.79 4.33
C ALA A 152 9.49 -9.13 4.74
N TYR A 153 8.58 -9.95 5.28
CA TYR A 153 7.44 -9.50 6.07
C TYR A 153 7.67 -9.77 7.56
N PHE A 154 7.19 -8.85 8.37
CA PHE A 154 7.08 -8.96 9.81
C PHE A 154 5.60 -8.87 10.20
N GLU A 155 4.99 -10.00 10.51
CA GLU A 155 3.63 -10.07 11.05
C GLU A 155 3.69 -9.71 12.52
N THR A 156 3.27 -8.48 12.87
CA THR A 156 3.58 -7.81 14.13
C THR A 156 2.30 -7.49 14.90
N ASP A 157 2.28 -7.82 16.19
CA ASP A 157 1.28 -7.41 17.16
C ASP A 157 1.88 -6.53 18.26
N ASP A 158 1.12 -6.27 19.32
CA ASP A 158 1.54 -5.46 20.46
C ASP A 158 2.81 -5.94 21.18
N TYR A 159 3.14 -7.22 21.10
CA TYR A 159 4.15 -7.82 21.96
C TYR A 159 5.33 -8.45 21.21
N GLY A 160 5.17 -8.72 19.92
CA GLY A 160 6.20 -9.35 19.12
C GLY A 160 5.91 -9.37 17.62
N TYR A 161 6.68 -10.17 16.91
CA TYR A 161 6.52 -10.37 15.47
C TYR A 161 6.92 -11.77 15.04
N LYS A 162 6.44 -12.20 13.86
CA LYS A 162 6.97 -13.33 13.11
C LYS A 162 7.51 -12.83 11.78
N ARG A 163 8.77 -13.18 11.47
CA ARG A 163 9.46 -12.82 10.22
C ARG A 163 9.30 -13.91 9.17
N PHE A 164 9.10 -13.50 7.92
CA PHE A 164 8.99 -14.34 6.74
C PHE A 164 9.84 -13.74 5.62
N ASP A 165 10.95 -14.40 5.27
CA ASP A 165 11.86 -13.92 4.24
C ASP A 165 11.43 -14.39 2.85
N ALA A 166 11.24 -13.46 1.92
CA ALA A 166 10.80 -13.76 0.55
C ALA A 166 11.85 -14.58 -0.22
N GLY A 167 13.12 -14.45 0.13
CA GLY A 167 14.20 -15.26 -0.44
C GLY A 167 14.13 -16.74 -0.07
N GLU A 168 13.48 -17.08 1.04
CA GLU A 168 13.40 -18.48 1.55
C GLU A 168 12.17 -19.23 1.01
N VAL A 169 11.14 -18.52 0.49
CA VAL A 169 9.98 -19.19 -0.09
C VAL A 169 10.25 -19.58 -1.55
N PRO A 170 9.70 -20.71 -2.05
CA PRO A 170 9.99 -21.21 -3.41
C PRO A 170 9.80 -20.18 -4.52
N GLU A 171 8.72 -19.39 -4.48
CA GLU A 171 8.37 -18.38 -5.46
C GLU A 171 9.23 -17.11 -5.40
N GLY A 172 9.97 -16.91 -4.30
CA GLY A 172 10.80 -15.71 -4.09
C GLY A 172 10.02 -14.44 -3.81
N LEU A 173 8.74 -14.55 -3.50
CA LEU A 173 7.86 -13.43 -3.17
C LEU A 173 6.80 -13.84 -2.15
N ILE A 174 6.27 -12.86 -1.43
CA ILE A 174 5.20 -13.05 -0.47
C ILE A 174 4.13 -11.97 -0.71
N VAL A 175 2.87 -12.39 -0.77
CA VAL A 175 1.69 -11.50 -0.83
C VAL A 175 1.07 -11.41 0.56
N ARG A 176 0.62 -10.20 0.95
CA ARG A 176 -0.21 -10.00 2.15
C ARG A 176 -1.35 -9.04 1.84
N THR A 177 -2.47 -9.28 2.50
CA THR A 177 -3.60 -8.36 2.55
C THR A 177 -3.88 -8.00 4.02
N ASN A 178 -5.11 -8.12 4.48
CA ASN A 178 -5.45 -7.76 5.86
C ASN A 178 -5.63 -8.99 6.76
N PHE A 179 -4.82 -10.00 6.50
CA PHE A 179 -4.61 -11.14 7.38
C PHE A 179 -3.12 -11.50 7.42
N SER A 180 -2.72 -12.10 8.53
CA SER A 180 -1.41 -12.69 8.78
C SER A 180 -1.54 -14.21 8.73
N VAL A 181 -0.56 -14.89 8.12
CA VAL A 181 -0.56 -16.38 8.09
C VAL A 181 -0.26 -16.97 9.46
N SER A 182 0.34 -16.18 10.36
CA SER A 182 0.61 -16.57 11.74
C SER A 182 -0.52 -16.26 12.71
N GLY A 183 -1.59 -15.57 12.24
CA GLY A 183 -2.74 -15.22 13.04
C GLY A 183 -3.81 -16.31 13.08
N GLU A 184 -4.97 -15.98 13.65
CA GLU A 184 -6.13 -16.86 13.69
C GLU A 184 -6.66 -17.12 12.28
N GLU A 185 -6.88 -18.40 11.94
CA GLU A 185 -7.38 -18.81 10.63
C GLU A 185 -8.78 -18.23 10.39
N ASP A 186 -9.03 -17.74 9.17
CA ASP A 186 -10.31 -17.16 8.70
C ASP A 186 -10.83 -15.93 9.48
N ALA A 187 -10.07 -15.40 10.44
CA ALA A 187 -10.46 -14.24 11.23
C ALA A 187 -10.03 -12.88 10.63
N GLY A 188 -9.29 -12.88 9.52
CA GLY A 188 -8.84 -11.67 8.85
C GLY A 188 -9.71 -11.24 7.67
N TYR A 189 -9.17 -10.33 6.83
CA TYR A 189 -9.88 -9.80 5.65
C TYR A 189 -8.99 -9.84 4.40
N GLY A 190 -9.65 -9.78 3.23
CA GLY A 190 -8.95 -9.60 1.95
C GLY A 190 -8.47 -10.90 1.30
N TYR A 191 -8.98 -12.05 1.70
CA TYR A 191 -8.66 -13.35 1.09
C TYR A 191 -8.90 -13.37 -0.42
N ILE A 192 -10.02 -12.77 -0.89
CA ILE A 192 -10.32 -12.68 -2.32
C ILE A 192 -9.31 -11.78 -3.05
N ARG A 193 -8.87 -10.66 -2.46
CA ARG A 193 -7.85 -9.78 -3.04
C ARG A 193 -6.47 -10.45 -3.09
N TYR A 194 -6.17 -11.27 -2.11
CA TYR A 194 -4.99 -12.13 -2.12
C TYR A 194 -5.02 -13.08 -3.33
N GLU A 195 -6.13 -13.81 -3.52
CA GLU A 195 -6.32 -14.71 -4.65
C GLU A 195 -6.34 -13.98 -6.00
N ASN A 196 -7.00 -12.83 -6.08
CA ASN A 196 -7.01 -11.99 -7.28
C ASN A 196 -5.57 -11.64 -7.71
N THR A 197 -4.75 -11.18 -6.76
CA THR A 197 -3.36 -10.79 -7.02
C THR A 197 -2.55 -11.98 -7.51
N ARG A 198 -2.63 -13.13 -6.86
CA ARG A 198 -1.89 -14.33 -7.25
C ARG A 198 -2.31 -14.88 -8.61
N ARG A 199 -3.60 -14.92 -8.90
CA ARG A 199 -4.11 -15.41 -10.19
C ARG A 199 -3.78 -14.47 -11.34
N LEU A 200 -3.87 -13.16 -11.14
CA LEU A 200 -3.47 -12.17 -12.14
C LEU A 200 -1.98 -12.27 -12.52
N LEU A 201 -1.14 -12.77 -11.64
CA LEU A 201 0.31 -12.84 -11.81
C LEU A 201 0.84 -14.28 -11.87
N ALA A 202 -0.01 -15.29 -12.07
CA ALA A 202 0.37 -16.69 -11.95
C ALA A 202 1.55 -17.07 -12.87
N ASP A 203 1.53 -16.64 -14.13
CA ASP A 203 2.57 -16.92 -15.10
C ASP A 203 3.89 -16.20 -14.76
N GLU A 204 3.81 -14.94 -14.33
CA GLU A 204 4.97 -14.15 -13.95
C GLU A 204 5.57 -14.63 -12.61
N ILE A 205 4.75 -15.08 -11.68
CA ILE A 205 5.21 -15.74 -10.44
C ILE A 205 5.98 -17.01 -10.79
N ALA A 206 5.40 -17.88 -11.62
CA ALA A 206 6.06 -19.11 -12.04
C ALA A 206 7.36 -18.88 -12.81
N ALA A 207 7.43 -17.78 -13.58
CA ALA A 207 8.61 -17.39 -14.35
C ALA A 207 9.66 -16.59 -13.54
N GLY A 208 9.36 -16.16 -12.30
CA GLY A 208 10.21 -15.25 -11.52
C GLY A 208 10.41 -13.88 -12.19
N LYS A 209 9.34 -13.29 -12.75
CA LYS A 209 9.40 -12.07 -13.58
C LYS A 209 8.42 -10.97 -13.14
N ILE A 210 8.29 -10.77 -11.85
CA ILE A 210 7.48 -9.66 -11.33
C ILE A 210 8.17 -8.34 -11.64
N SER A 211 7.42 -7.35 -12.15
CA SER A 211 7.93 -6.03 -12.45
C SER A 211 7.06 -4.91 -11.86
N PRO A 212 7.61 -3.70 -11.66
CA PRO A 212 6.82 -2.55 -11.22
C PRO A 212 5.62 -2.28 -12.14
N GLU A 213 5.79 -2.40 -13.45
CA GLU A 213 4.74 -2.20 -14.46
C GLU A 213 3.58 -3.18 -14.30
N LEU A 214 3.87 -4.45 -14.00
CA LEU A 214 2.82 -5.45 -13.74
C LEU A 214 2.00 -5.10 -12.51
N LEU A 215 2.65 -4.68 -11.44
CA LEU A 215 1.99 -4.35 -10.17
C LEU A 215 1.15 -3.08 -10.28
N THR A 216 1.64 -2.04 -10.96
CA THR A 216 0.92 -0.77 -11.09
C THR A 216 -0.10 -0.76 -12.22
N GLU A 217 0.23 -1.33 -13.40
CA GLU A 217 -0.59 -1.18 -14.59
C GLU A 217 -1.53 -2.36 -14.85
N ARG A 218 -1.23 -3.54 -14.28
CA ARG A 218 -2.10 -4.71 -14.38
C ARG A 218 -2.86 -4.93 -13.09
N VAL A 219 -2.20 -5.18 -11.97
CA VAL A 219 -2.87 -5.56 -10.72
C VAL A 219 -3.64 -4.39 -10.11
N SER A 220 -3.02 -3.21 -10.00
CA SER A 220 -3.62 -2.04 -9.35
C SER A 220 -4.78 -1.40 -10.13
N ARG A 221 -5.05 -1.86 -11.35
CA ARG A 221 -6.12 -1.36 -12.23
C ARG A 221 -7.11 -2.44 -12.67
N SER A 222 -6.90 -3.70 -12.25
CA SER A 222 -7.75 -4.83 -12.61
C SER A 222 -8.96 -4.94 -11.70
N PHE A 223 -10.11 -5.15 -12.29
CA PHE A 223 -11.37 -5.49 -11.61
C PHE A 223 -11.64 -7.00 -11.70
N TYR A 224 -10.58 -7.79 -11.72
CA TYR A 224 -10.66 -9.24 -11.68
C TYR A 224 -11.17 -9.73 -10.32
N HIS A 225 -12.08 -10.69 -10.37
CA HIS A 225 -12.63 -11.35 -9.19
C HIS A 225 -12.46 -12.86 -9.29
N SER A 226 -11.62 -13.44 -8.46
CA SER A 226 -11.19 -14.84 -8.53
C SER A 226 -12.29 -15.86 -8.35
N LEU A 227 -13.31 -15.60 -7.53
CA LEU A 227 -14.45 -16.51 -7.36
C LEU A 227 -15.37 -16.53 -8.58
N VAL A 228 -15.45 -15.42 -9.32
CA VAL A 228 -16.26 -15.30 -10.54
C VAL A 228 -15.44 -15.71 -11.78
N GLY A 229 -14.13 -15.65 -11.69
CA GLY A 229 -13.22 -15.95 -12.80
C GLY A 229 -13.26 -14.92 -13.93
N ARG A 230 -13.59 -13.65 -13.62
CA ARG A 230 -13.81 -12.59 -14.62
C ARG A 230 -13.16 -11.27 -14.22
N ASP A 231 -12.62 -10.54 -15.21
CA ASP A 231 -12.27 -9.13 -15.07
C ASP A 231 -13.38 -8.25 -15.65
N TYR A 232 -13.97 -7.41 -14.82
CA TYR A 232 -15.05 -6.50 -15.22
C TYR A 232 -14.55 -5.29 -16.04
N ALA A 233 -13.23 -5.06 -16.07
CA ALA A 233 -12.66 -4.06 -16.97
C ALA A 233 -12.86 -4.44 -18.46
N ASP A 234 -12.89 -5.75 -18.77
CA ASP A 234 -13.06 -6.28 -20.12
C ASP A 234 -14.54 -6.50 -20.50
N GLY A 235 -15.46 -6.27 -19.57
CA GLY A 235 -16.90 -6.44 -19.76
C GLY A 235 -17.59 -5.27 -20.47
N SER A 236 -18.90 -5.43 -20.74
CA SER A 236 -19.78 -4.42 -21.31
C SER A 236 -20.72 -3.77 -20.27
N GLU A 237 -20.72 -4.26 -19.04
CA GLU A 237 -21.57 -3.75 -17.98
C GLU A 237 -21.16 -2.34 -17.59
N ARG A 238 -22.14 -1.41 -17.59
CA ARG A 238 -21.89 -0.07 -17.09
C ARG A 238 -21.66 -0.04 -15.58
N TRP A 239 -22.52 -0.73 -14.84
CA TRP A 239 -22.48 -0.69 -13.38
C TRP A 239 -21.93 -1.98 -12.80
N VAL A 240 -20.89 -1.84 -11.99
CA VAL A 240 -20.28 -2.95 -11.27
C VAL A 240 -20.28 -2.63 -9.78
N VAL A 241 -20.64 -3.63 -8.97
CA VAL A 241 -20.59 -3.50 -7.51
C VAL A 241 -19.14 -3.55 -7.06
N ASP A 242 -18.75 -2.58 -6.23
CA ASP A 242 -17.40 -2.48 -5.69
C ASP A 242 -17.20 -3.47 -4.54
N LEU A 243 -16.85 -4.70 -4.88
CA LEU A 243 -16.61 -5.78 -3.91
C LEU A 243 -15.33 -6.55 -4.24
N ASP A 244 -14.43 -6.64 -3.26
CA ASP A 244 -13.25 -7.51 -3.26
C ASP A 244 -12.25 -7.37 -4.43
N PHE A 245 -12.34 -6.30 -5.22
CA PHE A 245 -11.30 -5.97 -6.19
C PHE A 245 -10.03 -5.45 -5.50
N VAL A 246 -8.89 -5.49 -6.20
CA VAL A 246 -7.70 -4.81 -5.71
C VAL A 246 -7.96 -3.30 -5.68
N PRO A 247 -8.31 -2.61 -6.79
CA PRO A 247 -8.74 -1.22 -6.74
C PRO A 247 -10.22 -1.13 -6.36
N ARG A 248 -10.52 -0.34 -5.34
CA ARG A 248 -11.88 -0.10 -4.84
C ARG A 248 -12.04 1.32 -4.33
N ARG A 249 -13.23 1.71 -3.92
CA ARG A 249 -13.52 3.08 -3.51
C ARG A 249 -12.60 3.59 -2.40
N SER A 250 -12.17 2.73 -1.48
CA SER A 250 -11.22 3.10 -0.43
C SER A 250 -9.77 3.23 -0.89
N SER A 251 -9.43 2.87 -2.15
CA SER A 251 -8.06 2.97 -2.66
C SER A 251 -7.63 4.42 -2.83
N THR A 252 -6.43 4.73 -2.30
CA THR A 252 -5.89 6.10 -2.23
C THR A 252 -4.46 6.23 -2.74
N ALA A 253 -3.77 5.14 -2.97
CA ALA A 253 -2.47 5.08 -3.65
C ALA A 253 -2.15 3.65 -4.08
N SER A 254 -1.28 3.50 -5.09
CA SER A 254 -0.53 2.27 -5.31
C SER A 254 0.92 2.62 -5.63
N ILE A 255 1.84 2.07 -4.86
CA ILE A 255 3.25 2.42 -4.92
C ILE A 255 4.08 1.14 -5.00
N VAL A 256 5.06 1.13 -5.90
CA VAL A 256 6.12 0.12 -5.95
C VAL A 256 7.45 0.80 -5.70
N ILE A 257 8.17 0.38 -4.68
CA ILE A 257 9.57 0.75 -4.49
C ILE A 257 10.43 -0.34 -5.13
N GLU A 258 11.16 0.04 -6.16
CA GLU A 258 12.19 -0.77 -6.80
C GLU A 258 13.51 -0.49 -6.10
N GLY A 259 13.93 -1.43 -5.27
CA GLY A 259 15.13 -1.34 -4.44
C GLY A 259 16.43 -1.47 -5.23
N VAL A 260 17.51 -1.72 -4.55
CA VAL A 260 18.86 -1.94 -5.12
C VAL A 260 19.49 -3.18 -4.50
N ASN A 261 20.61 -3.65 -5.04
CA ASN A 261 21.32 -4.83 -4.55
C ASN A 261 22.64 -4.48 -3.84
N SER A 262 23.02 -3.20 -3.82
CA SER A 262 24.21 -2.69 -3.12
C SER A 262 23.88 -1.37 -2.44
N PRO A 263 24.40 -1.11 -1.23
CA PRO A 263 24.31 0.20 -0.59
C PRO A 263 24.92 1.33 -1.43
N ASP A 264 25.92 1.04 -2.26
CA ASP A 264 26.55 2.02 -3.14
C ASP A 264 25.60 2.53 -4.21
N ASP A 265 24.55 1.76 -4.53
CA ASP A 265 23.50 2.09 -5.51
C ASP A 265 22.25 2.70 -4.86
N ALA A 266 22.27 3.07 -3.57
CA ALA A 266 21.10 3.56 -2.84
C ALA A 266 20.42 4.77 -3.50
N ALA A 267 21.18 5.59 -4.24
CA ALA A 267 20.66 6.72 -5.01
C ALA A 267 19.76 6.30 -6.19
N ASP A 268 19.88 5.04 -6.66
CA ASP A 268 19.15 4.50 -7.81
C ASP A 268 17.80 3.87 -7.44
N ILE A 269 17.40 3.95 -6.17
CA ILE A 269 16.05 3.54 -5.75
C ILE A 269 15.00 4.38 -6.48
N VAL A 270 13.98 3.71 -6.97
CA VAL A 270 12.84 4.35 -7.62
C VAL A 270 11.54 3.98 -6.92
N MET A 271 10.79 4.97 -6.48
CA MET A 271 9.43 4.80 -5.98
C MET A 271 8.44 5.16 -7.09
N TRP A 272 7.87 4.15 -7.74
CA TRP A 272 6.85 4.25 -8.77
C TRP A 272 5.50 4.52 -8.13
N THR A 273 4.98 5.74 -8.28
CA THR A 273 3.84 6.23 -7.50
C THR A 273 2.61 6.47 -8.37
N LEU A 274 1.51 5.77 -8.07
CA LEU A 274 0.15 6.13 -8.44
C LEU A 274 -0.50 6.78 -7.22
N LEU A 275 -0.59 8.10 -7.18
CA LEU A 275 -1.16 8.83 -6.07
C LEU A 275 -2.66 9.10 -6.30
N GLY A 276 -3.49 8.88 -5.27
CA GLY A 276 -4.94 8.85 -5.38
C GLY A 276 -5.45 7.49 -5.86
N TYR A 277 -6.66 7.44 -6.43
CA TYR A 277 -7.28 6.23 -6.94
C TYR A 277 -6.51 5.64 -8.14
N PRO A 278 -5.86 4.47 -8.04
CA PRO A 278 -4.92 3.99 -9.05
C PRO A 278 -5.47 3.86 -10.47
N PRO A 279 -6.74 3.44 -10.70
CA PRO A 279 -7.33 3.45 -12.04
C PRO A 279 -7.39 4.84 -12.71
N CYS A 280 -7.44 5.92 -11.91
CA CYS A 280 -7.49 7.31 -12.39
C CYS A 280 -6.13 8.03 -12.35
N ALA A 281 -5.09 7.42 -11.79
CA ALA A 281 -3.76 8.02 -11.67
C ALA A 281 -2.86 7.69 -12.86
N VAL A 282 -1.82 8.47 -13.08
CA VAL A 282 -0.71 8.21 -14.01
C VAL A 282 0.56 8.04 -13.19
N ILE A 283 1.37 7.05 -13.55
CA ILE A 283 2.60 6.74 -12.81
C ILE A 283 3.54 7.96 -12.75
N THR A 284 4.15 8.16 -11.59
CA THR A 284 5.13 9.21 -11.37
C THR A 284 6.34 8.58 -10.69
N PRO A 285 7.50 8.51 -11.36
CA PRO A 285 8.73 8.05 -10.72
C PRO A 285 9.25 9.10 -9.73
N VAL A 286 9.69 8.63 -8.57
CA VAL A 286 10.31 9.43 -7.51
C VAL A 286 11.63 8.78 -7.16
N THR A 287 12.70 9.58 -7.13
CA THR A 287 14.01 9.18 -6.61
C THR A 287 14.40 10.09 -5.45
N TYR A 288 15.44 9.72 -4.69
CA TYR A 288 15.85 10.57 -3.59
C TYR A 288 16.27 11.97 -4.04
N SER A 289 16.86 12.11 -5.23
CA SER A 289 17.27 13.39 -5.82
C SER A 289 16.11 14.14 -6.51
N ASN A 290 15.07 13.43 -6.96
CA ASN A 290 13.97 14.02 -7.74
C ASN A 290 12.60 13.60 -7.17
N LEU A 291 11.99 14.52 -6.43
CA LEU A 291 10.60 14.44 -5.97
C LEU A 291 9.77 15.47 -6.74
N PRO A 292 8.92 15.05 -7.70
CA PRO A 292 8.11 15.97 -8.49
C PRO A 292 7.13 16.82 -7.65
N GLU A 293 7.10 18.13 -7.90
CA GLU A 293 6.28 19.10 -7.15
C GLU A 293 4.79 18.73 -7.12
N LYS A 294 4.25 18.13 -8.18
CA LYS A 294 2.84 17.72 -8.23
C LYS A 294 2.46 16.69 -7.16
N LEU A 295 3.43 15.95 -6.57
CA LEU A 295 3.19 14.98 -5.50
C LEU A 295 3.32 15.59 -4.10
N ARG A 296 3.94 16.78 -4.01
CA ARG A 296 4.20 17.47 -2.75
C ARG A 296 2.97 18.25 -2.26
N PRO A 297 2.86 18.51 -0.95
CA PRO A 297 1.78 19.32 -0.43
C PRO A 297 1.92 20.78 -0.86
N VAL A 298 0.81 21.42 -1.19
CA VAL A 298 0.69 22.87 -1.40
C VAL A 298 -0.08 23.51 -0.24
N ASP A 299 -0.41 24.77 -0.32
CA ASP A 299 -0.93 25.64 0.76
C ASP A 299 -1.93 25.02 1.76
N ASN A 300 -2.70 24.01 1.35
CA ASN A 300 -3.69 23.34 2.19
C ASN A 300 -3.24 21.93 2.65
N GLY A 301 -1.98 21.54 2.45
CA GLY A 301 -1.46 20.22 2.78
C GLY A 301 -1.90 19.09 1.84
N ASP A 302 -2.51 19.42 0.70
CA ASP A 302 -2.91 18.47 -0.33
C ASP A 302 -1.95 18.52 -1.52
N SER A 303 -1.70 17.39 -2.19
CA SER A 303 -0.94 17.38 -3.42
C SER A 303 -1.82 17.67 -4.64
N PRO A 304 -1.35 18.46 -5.63
CA PRO A 304 -2.09 18.74 -6.86
C PRO A 304 -2.50 17.48 -7.61
N GLU A 305 -1.62 16.48 -7.69
CA GLU A 305 -1.93 15.21 -8.34
C GLU A 305 -3.01 14.42 -7.61
N CYS A 306 -2.96 14.37 -6.27
CA CYS A 306 -3.99 13.69 -5.50
C CYS A 306 -5.37 14.35 -5.67
N LEU A 307 -5.45 15.69 -5.62
CA LEU A 307 -6.70 16.41 -5.84
C LEU A 307 -7.31 16.12 -7.21
N ARG A 308 -6.49 16.17 -8.28
CA ARG A 308 -6.92 15.83 -9.64
C ARG A 308 -7.50 14.40 -9.72
N VAL A 309 -6.83 13.44 -9.08
CA VAL A 309 -7.26 12.03 -9.10
C VAL A 309 -8.52 11.80 -8.26
N VAL A 310 -8.67 12.50 -7.13
CA VAL A 310 -9.90 12.45 -6.31
C VAL A 310 -11.11 12.96 -7.08
N GLU A 311 -10.97 14.03 -7.86
CA GLU A 311 -12.04 14.52 -8.76
C GLU A 311 -12.42 13.47 -9.82
N MET A 312 -11.46 12.78 -10.41
CA MET A 312 -11.71 11.71 -11.38
C MET A 312 -12.39 10.51 -10.72
N LYS A 313 -11.93 10.12 -9.52
CA LYS A 313 -12.55 9.06 -8.71
C LYS A 313 -14.01 9.37 -8.40
N ALA A 314 -14.34 10.62 -8.08
CA ALA A 314 -15.73 11.02 -7.82
C ALA A 314 -16.66 10.77 -9.04
N LYS A 315 -16.14 10.85 -10.26
CA LYS A 315 -16.87 10.51 -11.50
C LYS A 315 -16.97 8.99 -11.70
N ALA A 316 -15.99 8.22 -11.25
CA ALA A 316 -16.05 6.75 -11.29
C ALA A 316 -17.05 6.18 -10.27
N PHE A 317 -17.33 6.91 -9.19
CA PHE A 317 -18.30 6.56 -8.14
C PHE A 317 -19.38 7.64 -7.98
N PRO A 318 -20.22 7.88 -9.00
CA PRO A 318 -21.16 8.99 -8.98
C PRO A 318 -22.33 8.79 -8.02
N ILE A 319 -22.63 7.54 -7.66
CA ILE A 319 -23.71 7.20 -6.72
C ILE A 319 -23.14 7.20 -5.32
N ARG A 320 -23.51 8.20 -4.52
CA ARG A 320 -23.09 8.31 -3.13
C ARG A 320 -24.06 7.55 -2.22
N ARG A 321 -23.54 6.53 -1.54
CA ARG A 321 -24.26 5.83 -0.49
C ARG A 321 -23.52 5.97 0.82
N GLY A 322 -24.25 6.23 1.89
CA GLY A 322 -23.67 6.33 3.24
C GLY A 322 -23.15 4.98 3.73
N ASN A 323 -23.97 3.95 3.60
CA ASN A 323 -23.67 2.57 4.00
C ASN A 323 -23.99 1.60 2.87
N GLY A 324 -23.32 0.45 2.87
CA GLY A 324 -23.53 -0.63 1.92
C GLY A 324 -22.68 -0.54 0.65
N PRO A 325 -22.90 -1.43 -0.32
CA PRO A 325 -22.08 -1.55 -1.52
C PRO A 325 -22.04 -0.24 -2.33
N GLN A 326 -20.87 0.06 -2.88
CA GLN A 326 -20.67 1.15 -3.82
C GLN A 326 -20.77 0.64 -5.25
N TYR A 327 -20.98 1.54 -6.21
CA TYR A 327 -21.16 1.19 -7.62
C TYR A 327 -20.18 1.98 -8.47
N ILE A 328 -19.46 1.24 -9.32
CA ILE A 328 -18.47 1.76 -10.25
C ILE A 328 -19.14 2.04 -11.58
N ASP A 329 -19.02 3.25 -12.14
CA ASP A 329 -19.40 3.56 -13.52
C ASP A 329 -18.25 3.15 -14.46
N MET A 330 -18.33 1.96 -15.02
CA MET A 330 -17.31 1.40 -15.90
C MET A 330 -17.30 2.05 -17.29
N ASP A 331 -18.41 2.64 -17.74
CA ASP A 331 -18.43 3.41 -19.00
C ASP A 331 -17.54 4.65 -18.90
N TYR A 332 -17.52 5.29 -17.73
CA TYR A 332 -16.55 6.36 -17.45
C TYR A 332 -15.13 5.82 -17.26
N LEU A 333 -14.98 4.73 -16.50
CA LEU A 333 -13.68 4.31 -15.99
C LEU A 333 -12.82 3.58 -17.02
N ARG A 334 -13.39 2.74 -17.90
CA ARG A 334 -12.64 1.98 -18.92
C ARG A 334 -11.75 2.85 -19.82
N PRO A 335 -12.26 3.91 -20.48
CA PRO A 335 -11.42 4.78 -21.30
C PRO A 335 -10.37 5.53 -20.48
N VAL A 336 -10.67 5.88 -19.22
CA VAL A 336 -9.71 6.52 -18.30
C VAL A 336 -8.56 5.57 -17.99
N ILE A 337 -8.86 4.30 -17.66
CA ILE A 337 -7.83 3.28 -17.41
C ILE A 337 -6.95 3.10 -18.65
N ALA A 338 -7.54 2.94 -19.82
CA ALA A 338 -6.80 2.71 -21.07
C ALA A 338 -5.83 3.87 -21.38
N ASP A 339 -6.28 5.13 -21.25
CA ASP A 339 -5.42 6.30 -21.49
C ASP A 339 -4.33 6.43 -20.42
N ASN A 340 -4.67 6.32 -19.14
CA ASN A 340 -3.71 6.45 -18.06
C ASN A 340 -2.64 5.33 -18.11
N ARG A 341 -3.05 4.10 -18.46
CA ARG A 341 -2.12 2.97 -18.64
C ARG A 341 -1.14 3.24 -19.78
N ARG A 342 -1.63 3.69 -20.95
CA ARG A 342 -0.77 4.06 -22.07
C ARG A 342 0.26 5.10 -21.68
N ARG A 343 -0.17 6.18 -21.02
CA ARG A 343 0.72 7.26 -20.54
C ARG A 343 1.73 6.76 -19.51
N SER A 344 1.31 5.90 -18.59
CA SER A 344 2.20 5.31 -17.59
C SER A 344 3.28 4.45 -18.25
N LEU A 345 2.93 3.61 -19.23
CA LEU A 345 3.90 2.77 -19.95
C LEU A 345 4.91 3.61 -20.76
N GLU A 346 4.50 4.74 -21.31
CA GLU A 346 5.41 5.70 -21.97
C GLU A 346 6.41 6.29 -20.97
N ILE A 347 5.96 6.64 -19.74
CA ILE A 347 6.83 7.14 -18.67
C ILE A 347 7.82 6.07 -18.22
N TYR A 348 7.39 4.82 -18.00
CA TYR A 348 8.29 3.71 -17.68
C TYR A 348 9.39 3.55 -18.74
N LYS A 349 8.98 3.52 -20.02
CA LYS A 349 9.92 3.39 -21.14
C LYS A 349 10.92 4.55 -21.17
N SER A 350 10.44 5.79 -21.06
CA SER A 350 11.29 6.99 -21.09
C SER A 350 12.27 6.99 -19.90
N PHE A 351 11.81 6.70 -18.70
CA PHE A 351 12.65 6.68 -17.51
C PHE A 351 13.78 5.63 -17.62
N ARG A 352 13.45 4.41 -18.05
CA ARG A 352 14.44 3.34 -18.23
C ARG A 352 15.43 3.60 -19.38
N THR A 353 15.06 4.41 -20.36
CA THR A 353 15.95 4.77 -21.48
C THR A 353 16.89 5.91 -21.11
N ASN A 354 16.42 6.89 -20.35
CA ASN A 354 17.16 8.10 -20.00
C ASN A 354 17.96 7.98 -18.68
N GLY A 355 17.69 6.96 -17.89
CA GLY A 355 18.34 6.68 -16.59
C GLY A 355 19.58 5.77 -16.69
N LYS A 356 20.17 5.62 -17.87
CA LYS A 356 21.42 4.89 -18.10
C LYS A 356 22.60 5.83 -18.26
#